data_0c858af4b6653b3d8d696c712bb06ccd
#
_entry.id   0c858af4b6653b3d8d696c712bb06ccd
#
_cell.length_a   1.000
_cell.length_b   1.000
_cell.length_c   1.000
_cell.angle_alpha   90.00
_cell.angle_beta   90.00
_cell.angle_gamma   90.00
#
_symmetry.space_group_name_H-M   'P 1'
#
loop_
_entity.id
_entity.type
_entity.pdbx_description
1 polymer ?
#
loop_
_entity_poly.entity_id
_entity_poly.type
_entity_poly.pdbx_seq_one_letter_code
_entity_poly.pdbx_strand_id
1 'polypeptide(L)'
;ICSVALAAGARAAVVTTHFTDGGAGAAALAEAVWAAASSGEAKFAPIYADDMPLAQKIETIAKRIYGADGVDIAPAAAKRLARLEELGYGHLPICMAKTQYSLSHDASKLGRPTGFRVPVKAVTLAAGAGFITAVCGDMRLMPGLNKAPGGERIDLDLTRGGEIVGLF
;
A
#
# COMPACT_ATOMS: atom_id res chain seq x y z
N ILE A 1 15.25 16.22 -7.91
CA ILE A 1 13.98 15.51 -7.64
C ILE A 1 12.90 16.53 -7.31
N CYS A 2 13.06 17.41 -6.29
CA CYS A 2 12.05 18.38 -5.88
C CYS A 2 11.60 19.30 -7.02
N SER A 3 12.56 19.84 -7.80
CA SER A 3 12.25 20.70 -8.95
C SER A 3 11.41 19.98 -10.02
N VAL A 4 11.69 18.71 -10.28
CA VAL A 4 10.92 17.89 -11.22
C VAL A 4 9.50 17.64 -10.69
N ALA A 5 9.36 17.34 -9.40
CA ALA A 5 8.04 17.14 -8.79
C ALA A 5 7.18 18.41 -8.85
N LEU A 6 7.76 19.55 -8.52
CA LEU A 6 7.06 20.85 -8.61
C LEU A 6 6.67 21.19 -10.06
N ALA A 7 7.57 20.96 -11.04
CA ALA A 7 7.29 21.17 -12.45
C ALA A 7 6.19 20.21 -12.97
N ALA A 8 6.06 19.03 -12.38
CA ALA A 8 4.99 18.07 -12.68
C ALA A 8 3.65 18.37 -11.98
N GLY A 9 3.55 19.48 -11.22
CA GLY A 9 2.31 19.93 -10.58
C GLY A 9 2.18 19.55 -9.11
N ALA A 10 3.24 19.06 -8.45
CA ALA A 10 3.20 18.85 -7.01
C ALA A 10 3.06 20.20 -6.29
N ARG A 11 2.20 20.28 -5.26
CA ARG A 11 2.00 21.48 -4.46
C ARG A 11 3.24 21.86 -3.64
N ALA A 12 3.94 20.85 -3.12
CA ALA A 12 5.19 21.00 -2.40
C ALA A 12 6.08 19.78 -2.65
N ALA A 13 7.38 19.95 -2.49
CA ALA A 13 8.36 18.88 -2.54
C ALA A 13 9.45 19.18 -1.50
N VAL A 14 9.52 18.36 -0.46
CA VAL A 14 10.37 18.57 0.72
C VAL A 14 11.32 17.39 0.87
N VAL A 15 12.60 17.68 1.11
CA VAL A 15 13.59 16.67 1.49
C VAL A 15 13.43 16.39 2.98
N THR A 16 13.40 15.11 3.35
CA THR A 16 13.34 14.68 4.74
C THR A 16 14.61 13.95 5.14
N THR A 17 15.06 14.17 6.37
CA THR A 17 16.23 13.50 6.97
C THR A 17 15.83 12.75 8.25
N HIS A 18 14.56 12.31 8.33
CA HIS A 18 14.00 11.67 9.51
C HIS A 18 14.75 10.40 9.96
N PHE A 19 15.43 9.73 9.03
CA PHE A 19 16.23 8.55 9.34
C PHE A 19 17.45 8.87 10.22
N THR A 20 18.09 10.03 9.99
CA THR A 20 19.27 10.48 10.77
C THR A 20 18.90 11.43 11.90
N ASP A 21 17.91 12.30 11.67
CA ASP A 21 17.60 13.45 12.54
C ASP A 21 16.26 13.27 13.29
N GLY A 22 15.65 12.08 13.19
CA GLY A 22 14.39 11.78 13.86
C GLY A 22 13.26 12.73 13.48
N GLY A 23 12.41 13.12 14.44
CA GLY A 23 11.27 13.99 14.21
C GLY A 23 11.61 15.37 13.65
N ALA A 24 12.77 15.93 14.03
CA ALA A 24 13.22 17.22 13.51
C ALA A 24 13.44 17.17 11.99
N GLY A 25 13.98 16.06 11.47
CA GLY A 25 14.18 15.84 10.05
C GLY A 25 12.90 15.68 9.22
N ALA A 26 11.74 15.50 9.86
CA ALA A 26 10.43 15.41 9.22
C ALA A 26 9.57 16.68 9.38
N ALA A 27 9.98 17.66 10.19
CA ALA A 27 9.17 18.81 10.56
C ALA A 27 8.69 19.62 9.33
N ALA A 28 9.58 19.92 8.40
CA ALA A 28 9.25 20.67 7.20
C ALA A 28 8.22 19.96 6.31
N LEU A 29 8.29 18.62 6.23
CA LEU A 29 7.27 17.82 5.53
C LEU A 29 5.93 17.87 6.26
N ALA A 30 5.93 17.75 7.59
CA ALA A 30 4.72 17.85 8.40
C ALA A 30 4.03 19.21 8.23
N GLU A 31 4.78 20.31 8.24
CA GLU A 31 4.28 21.66 7.97
C GLU A 31 3.65 21.78 6.58
N ALA A 32 4.31 21.26 5.54
CA ALA A 32 3.79 21.28 4.18
C ALA A 32 2.50 20.46 4.04
N VAL A 33 2.42 19.29 4.69
CA VAL A 33 1.22 18.44 4.72
C VAL A 33 0.09 19.14 5.48
N TRP A 34 0.39 19.73 6.63
CA TRP A 34 -0.59 20.49 7.42
C TRP A 34 -1.15 21.67 6.64
N ALA A 35 -0.29 22.46 6.00
CA ALA A 35 -0.70 23.58 5.16
C ALA A 35 -1.61 23.13 4.01
N ALA A 36 -1.29 22.01 3.36
CA ALA A 36 -2.11 21.45 2.30
C ALA A 36 -3.47 20.95 2.81
N ALA A 37 -3.49 20.25 3.94
CA ALA A 37 -4.72 19.73 4.55
C ALA A 37 -5.64 20.84 5.08
N SER A 38 -5.06 21.90 5.65
CA SER A 38 -5.81 23.03 6.24
C SER A 38 -6.23 24.09 5.21
N SER A 39 -5.80 23.99 3.95
CA SER A 39 -6.08 25.03 2.94
C SER A 39 -7.55 25.11 2.51
N GLY A 40 -8.35 24.08 2.80
CA GLY A 40 -9.72 23.94 2.27
C GLY A 40 -9.81 23.58 0.79
N GLU A 41 -8.67 23.42 0.10
CA GLU A 41 -8.61 23.05 -1.32
C GLU A 41 -8.63 21.54 -1.53
N ALA A 42 -8.33 20.77 -0.47
CA ALA A 42 -8.35 19.31 -0.51
C ALA A 42 -9.77 18.80 -0.73
N LYS A 43 -9.98 18.10 -1.85
CA LYS A 43 -11.24 17.44 -2.19
C LYS A 43 -11.02 15.93 -2.24
N PHE A 44 -11.19 15.29 -1.09
CA PHE A 44 -11.11 13.83 -1.05
C PHE A 44 -12.23 13.21 -1.88
N ALA A 45 -11.86 12.33 -2.79
CA ALA A 45 -12.79 11.53 -3.58
C ALA A 45 -12.21 10.14 -3.78
N PRO A 46 -12.91 9.07 -3.33
CA PRO A 46 -12.52 7.70 -3.64
C PRO A 46 -12.45 7.48 -5.16
N ILE A 47 -11.54 6.62 -5.62
CA ILE A 47 -11.41 6.30 -7.06
C ILE A 47 -12.49 5.34 -7.54
N TYR A 48 -13.22 4.71 -6.64
CA TYR A 48 -14.39 3.86 -6.89
C TYR A 48 -15.40 3.98 -5.73
N ALA A 49 -16.65 3.63 -5.98
CA ALA A 49 -17.69 3.57 -4.96
C ALA A 49 -17.61 2.27 -4.16
N ASP A 50 -18.06 2.29 -2.90
CA ASP A 50 -18.00 1.12 -2.01
C ASP A 50 -18.90 -0.04 -2.50
N ASP A 51 -19.99 0.25 -3.20
CA ASP A 51 -20.91 -0.72 -3.79
C ASP A 51 -20.47 -1.26 -5.16
N MET A 52 -19.35 -0.77 -5.72
CA MET A 52 -18.80 -1.29 -6.97
C MET A 52 -18.40 -2.77 -6.79
N PRO A 53 -18.68 -3.66 -7.78
CA PRO A 53 -18.26 -5.04 -7.74
C PRO A 53 -16.75 -5.19 -7.52
N LEU A 54 -16.32 -6.18 -6.71
CA LEU A 54 -14.93 -6.35 -6.28
C LEU A 54 -13.95 -6.45 -7.47
N ALA A 55 -14.32 -7.19 -8.51
CA ALA A 55 -13.51 -7.30 -9.72
C ALA A 55 -13.30 -5.94 -10.42
N GLN A 56 -14.33 -5.09 -10.44
CA GLN A 56 -14.26 -3.75 -11.02
C GLN A 56 -13.44 -2.79 -10.16
N LYS A 57 -13.48 -2.92 -8.82
CA LYS A 57 -12.58 -2.18 -7.92
C LYS A 57 -11.12 -2.48 -8.24
N ILE A 58 -10.78 -3.77 -8.38
CA ILE A 58 -9.43 -4.21 -8.73
C ILE A 58 -9.00 -3.63 -10.09
N GLU A 59 -9.86 -3.71 -11.09
CA GLU A 59 -9.58 -3.16 -12.42
C GLU A 59 -9.43 -1.65 -12.39
N THR A 60 -10.24 -0.94 -11.62
CA THR A 60 -10.15 0.51 -11.45
C THR A 60 -8.81 0.93 -10.85
N ILE A 61 -8.34 0.23 -9.81
CA ILE A 61 -7.02 0.48 -9.23
C ILE A 61 -5.93 0.22 -10.27
N ALA A 62 -5.98 -0.93 -10.97
CA ALA A 62 -4.97 -1.30 -11.94
C ALA A 62 -4.85 -0.24 -13.06
N LYS A 63 -5.98 0.24 -13.59
CA LYS A 63 -6.00 1.25 -14.65
C LYS A 63 -5.63 2.65 -14.16
N ARG A 64 -6.28 3.13 -13.09
CA ARG A 64 -6.14 4.53 -12.67
C ARG A 64 -4.88 4.81 -11.87
N ILE A 65 -4.40 3.85 -11.08
CA ILE A 65 -3.22 4.04 -10.23
C ILE A 65 -1.96 3.49 -10.90
N TYR A 66 -2.04 2.28 -11.48
CA TYR A 66 -0.85 1.65 -12.04
C TYR A 66 -0.65 1.91 -13.54
N GLY A 67 -1.67 2.41 -14.24
CA GLY A 67 -1.62 2.65 -15.68
C GLY A 67 -1.63 1.37 -16.51
N ALA A 68 -2.19 0.29 -15.97
CA ALA A 68 -2.37 -0.97 -16.67
C ALA A 68 -3.51 -0.88 -17.71
N ASP A 69 -3.46 -1.73 -18.74
CA ASP A 69 -4.54 -1.86 -19.72
C ASP A 69 -5.76 -2.63 -19.17
N GLY A 70 -5.58 -3.31 -18.05
CA GLY A 70 -6.62 -4.08 -17.36
C GLY A 70 -6.03 -5.11 -16.40
N VAL A 71 -6.87 -6.08 -16.03
CA VAL A 71 -6.51 -7.18 -15.12
C VAL A 71 -6.81 -8.54 -15.77
N ASP A 72 -6.01 -9.55 -15.42
CA ASP A 72 -6.24 -10.95 -15.79
C ASP A 72 -6.50 -11.74 -14.49
N ILE A 73 -7.78 -11.94 -14.20
CA ILE A 73 -8.19 -12.61 -12.95
C ILE A 73 -8.23 -14.11 -13.19
N ALA A 74 -7.40 -14.86 -12.43
CA ALA A 74 -7.40 -16.30 -12.48
C ALA A 74 -8.78 -16.89 -12.09
N PRO A 75 -9.22 -18.02 -12.70
CA PRO A 75 -10.55 -18.58 -12.42
C PRO A 75 -10.83 -18.83 -10.94
N ALA A 76 -9.84 -19.29 -10.17
CA ALA A 76 -9.96 -19.49 -8.73
C ALA A 76 -10.16 -18.17 -7.97
N ALA A 77 -9.45 -17.10 -8.38
CA ALA A 77 -9.62 -15.77 -7.82
C ALA A 77 -11.00 -15.19 -8.14
N ALA A 78 -11.47 -15.34 -9.38
CA ALA A 78 -12.81 -14.89 -9.79
C ALA A 78 -13.92 -15.59 -8.98
N LYS A 79 -13.82 -16.92 -8.80
CA LYS A 79 -14.75 -17.67 -7.95
C LYS A 79 -14.72 -17.19 -6.49
N ARG A 80 -13.53 -16.85 -5.98
CA ARG A 80 -13.38 -16.35 -4.62
C ARG A 80 -14.00 -14.96 -4.46
N LEU A 81 -13.82 -14.06 -5.43
CA LEU A 81 -14.46 -12.73 -5.43
C LEU A 81 -15.97 -12.85 -5.40
N ALA A 82 -16.57 -13.63 -6.29
CA ALA A 82 -18.02 -13.87 -6.30
C ALA A 82 -18.51 -14.41 -4.95
N ARG A 83 -17.78 -15.37 -4.36
CA ARG A 83 -18.14 -15.90 -3.05
C ARG A 83 -18.08 -14.86 -1.93
N LEU A 84 -17.13 -13.94 -1.97
CA LEU A 84 -17.03 -12.85 -1.00
C LEU A 84 -18.18 -11.84 -1.16
N GLU A 85 -18.61 -11.56 -2.36
CA GLU A 85 -19.79 -10.72 -2.63
C GLU A 85 -21.09 -11.37 -2.09
N GLU A 86 -21.29 -12.66 -2.35
CA GLU A 86 -22.41 -13.45 -1.78
C GLU A 86 -22.45 -13.43 -0.24
N LEU A 87 -21.28 -13.41 0.40
CA LEU A 87 -21.13 -13.36 1.85
C LEU A 87 -21.27 -11.93 2.43
N GLY A 88 -21.57 -10.93 1.60
CA GLY A 88 -21.78 -9.55 2.02
C GLY A 88 -20.50 -8.70 2.14
N TYR A 89 -19.36 -9.20 1.70
CA TYR A 89 -18.08 -8.46 1.76
C TYR A 89 -17.80 -7.60 0.53
N GLY A 90 -18.77 -7.45 -0.38
CA GLY A 90 -18.62 -6.66 -1.61
C GLY A 90 -18.31 -5.18 -1.38
N HIS A 91 -18.71 -4.62 -0.23
CA HIS A 91 -18.45 -3.24 0.14
C HIS A 91 -17.00 -2.97 0.58
N LEU A 92 -16.21 -4.00 0.90
CA LEU A 92 -14.86 -3.83 1.41
C LEU A 92 -13.91 -3.24 0.35
N PRO A 93 -12.94 -2.41 0.77
CA PRO A 93 -11.90 -1.91 -0.12
C PRO A 93 -10.89 -2.99 -0.52
N ILE A 94 -10.18 -2.72 -1.59
CA ILE A 94 -9.15 -3.62 -2.15
C ILE A 94 -7.76 -3.15 -1.77
N CYS A 95 -6.94 -4.07 -1.28
CA CYS A 95 -5.51 -3.93 -1.13
C CYS A 95 -4.81 -4.73 -2.24
N MET A 96 -4.02 -4.07 -3.09
CA MET A 96 -3.28 -4.73 -4.18
C MET A 96 -1.90 -5.15 -3.70
N ALA A 97 -1.68 -6.46 -3.56
CA ALA A 97 -0.38 -7.02 -3.20
C ALA A 97 0.42 -7.36 -4.47
N LYS A 98 1.42 -6.56 -4.79
CA LYS A 98 2.30 -6.70 -5.96
C LYS A 98 3.71 -6.23 -5.63
N THR A 99 4.67 -6.44 -6.55
CA THR A 99 6.05 -5.96 -6.38
C THR A 99 6.11 -4.46 -6.10
N GLN A 100 7.02 -4.07 -5.20
CA GLN A 100 7.30 -2.66 -4.88
C GLN A 100 8.23 -1.98 -5.89
N TYR A 101 8.91 -2.72 -6.77
CA TYR A 101 9.90 -2.17 -7.69
C TYR A 101 9.32 -1.59 -8.98
N SER A 102 8.06 -1.91 -9.30
CA SER A 102 7.40 -1.50 -10.53
C SER A 102 5.95 -1.16 -10.28
N LEU A 103 5.37 -0.27 -11.08
CA LEU A 103 3.91 -0.11 -11.16
C LEU A 103 3.24 -1.29 -11.88
N SER A 104 3.98 -2.08 -12.67
CA SER A 104 3.50 -3.37 -13.19
C SER A 104 3.60 -4.48 -12.14
N HIS A 105 3.24 -5.70 -12.51
CA HIS A 105 3.43 -6.91 -11.70
C HIS A 105 4.83 -7.51 -11.85
N ASP A 106 5.62 -7.03 -12.78
CA ASP A 106 6.94 -7.54 -13.13
C ASP A 106 8.03 -6.68 -12.48
N ALA A 107 8.75 -7.25 -11.51
CA ALA A 107 9.80 -6.56 -10.76
C ALA A 107 11.00 -6.14 -11.63
N SER A 108 11.20 -6.75 -12.80
CA SER A 108 12.28 -6.41 -13.73
C SER A 108 11.99 -5.14 -14.53
N LYS A 109 10.72 -4.77 -14.69
CA LYS A 109 10.27 -3.56 -15.38
C LYS A 109 10.17 -2.40 -14.41
N LEU A 110 11.30 -1.82 -14.05
CA LEU A 110 11.37 -0.76 -13.05
C LEU A 110 10.50 0.47 -13.39
N GLY A 111 9.99 1.14 -12.36
CA GLY A 111 9.28 2.40 -12.48
C GLY A 111 7.86 2.25 -13.05
N ARG A 112 7.54 3.01 -14.10
CA ARG A 112 6.21 3.09 -14.71
C ARG A 112 6.20 2.54 -16.14
N PRO A 113 6.15 1.24 -16.35
CA PRO A 113 5.95 0.63 -17.67
C PRO A 113 4.52 0.88 -18.19
N THR A 114 4.32 0.65 -19.48
CA THR A 114 3.02 0.72 -20.18
C THR A 114 2.78 -0.57 -20.97
N GLY A 115 1.56 -0.77 -21.46
CA GLY A 115 1.23 -1.93 -22.30
C GLY A 115 1.25 -3.24 -21.50
N PHE A 116 0.73 -3.25 -20.27
CA PHE A 116 0.69 -4.45 -19.44
C PHE A 116 -0.69 -4.65 -18.81
N ARG A 117 -0.99 -5.90 -18.47
CA ARG A 117 -2.16 -6.27 -17.67
C ARG A 117 -1.69 -6.85 -16.33
N VAL A 118 -2.45 -6.62 -15.27
CA VAL A 118 -2.09 -7.10 -13.92
C VAL A 118 -2.71 -8.47 -13.67
N PRO A 119 -1.92 -9.54 -13.48
CA PRO A 119 -2.44 -10.85 -13.15
C PRO A 119 -2.87 -10.90 -11.68
N VAL A 120 -4.13 -11.25 -11.42
CA VAL A 120 -4.66 -11.50 -10.07
C VAL A 120 -4.70 -13.02 -9.86
N LYS A 121 -3.73 -13.55 -9.12
CA LYS A 121 -3.55 -14.99 -8.90
C LYS A 121 -4.45 -15.54 -7.80
N ALA A 122 -4.62 -14.76 -6.73
CA ALA A 122 -5.41 -15.15 -5.57
C ALA A 122 -6.08 -13.94 -4.92
N VAL A 123 -7.09 -14.22 -4.09
CA VAL A 123 -7.82 -13.21 -3.31
C VAL A 123 -7.99 -13.71 -1.88
N THR A 124 -7.66 -12.87 -0.91
CA THR A 124 -7.76 -13.18 0.52
C THR A 124 -8.59 -12.13 1.24
N LEU A 125 -9.46 -12.56 2.14
CA LEU A 125 -10.21 -11.68 3.03
C LEU A 125 -9.39 -11.43 4.31
N ALA A 126 -9.16 -10.19 4.63
CA ALA A 126 -8.63 -9.74 5.92
C ALA A 126 -9.78 -9.15 6.75
N ALA A 127 -10.67 -10.04 7.24
CA ALA A 127 -11.93 -9.65 7.88
C ALA A 127 -11.73 -8.73 9.09
N GLY A 128 -10.74 -9.02 9.93
CA GLY A 128 -10.43 -8.20 11.11
C GLY A 128 -9.87 -6.82 10.77
N ALA A 129 -9.24 -6.67 9.62
CA ALA A 129 -8.71 -5.40 9.14
C ALA A 129 -9.67 -4.66 8.18
N GLY A 130 -10.75 -5.33 7.72
CA GLY A 130 -11.80 -4.72 6.91
C GLY A 130 -11.39 -4.45 5.46
N PHE A 131 -10.58 -5.32 4.83
CA PHE A 131 -10.24 -5.21 3.41
C PHE A 131 -10.04 -6.58 2.75
N ILE A 132 -10.02 -6.56 1.43
CA ILE A 132 -9.74 -7.73 0.60
C ILE A 132 -8.41 -7.52 -0.12
N THR A 133 -7.50 -8.52 0.00
CA THR A 133 -6.20 -8.48 -0.69
C THR A 133 -6.29 -9.21 -2.03
N ALA A 134 -5.94 -8.51 -3.11
CA ALA A 134 -5.71 -9.09 -4.43
C ALA A 134 -4.21 -9.36 -4.60
N VAL A 135 -3.83 -10.63 -4.73
CA VAL A 135 -2.43 -11.06 -4.89
C VAL A 135 -2.07 -11.03 -6.37
N CYS A 136 -1.18 -10.11 -6.73
CA CYS A 136 -0.79 -9.82 -8.11
C CYS A 136 0.68 -10.16 -8.33
N GLY A 137 0.92 -11.31 -8.92
CA GLY A 137 2.29 -11.81 -9.14
C GLY A 137 2.77 -12.73 -8.02
N ASP A 138 4.09 -12.86 -7.90
CA ASP A 138 4.74 -13.72 -6.90
C ASP A 138 5.05 -12.92 -5.64
N MET A 139 4.12 -12.93 -4.71
CA MET A 139 4.25 -12.25 -3.42
C MET A 139 4.51 -13.27 -2.30
N ARG A 140 5.56 -13.02 -1.53
CA ARG A 140 5.77 -13.75 -0.28
C ARG A 140 4.89 -13.11 0.79
N LEU A 141 4.03 -13.91 1.41
CA LEU A 141 3.26 -13.48 2.57
C LEU A 141 4.18 -13.49 3.80
N MET A 142 4.13 -12.42 4.58
CA MET A 142 4.82 -12.39 5.86
C MET A 142 4.12 -13.35 6.84
N PRO A 143 4.87 -14.22 7.54
CA PRO A 143 4.30 -15.02 8.62
C PRO A 143 3.61 -14.14 9.66
N GLY A 144 2.50 -14.61 10.22
CA GLY A 144 1.83 -13.92 11.31
C GLY A 144 2.74 -13.85 12.55
N LEU A 145 2.62 -12.76 13.30
CA LEU A 145 3.28 -12.63 14.61
C LEU A 145 2.60 -13.57 15.61
N ASN A 146 3.37 -14.08 16.57
CA ASN A 146 2.82 -14.83 17.71
C ASN A 146 2.13 -13.88 18.70
N LYS A 147 1.45 -14.45 19.73
CA LYS A 147 0.72 -13.66 20.74
C LYS A 147 1.61 -12.78 21.61
N ALA A 148 2.90 -13.11 21.72
CA ALA A 148 3.91 -12.34 22.43
C ALA A 148 5.07 -12.08 21.45
N PRO A 149 4.98 -11.03 20.63
CA PRO A 149 6.02 -10.72 19.66
C PRO A 149 7.34 -10.38 20.35
N GLY A 150 8.46 -10.77 19.74
CA GLY A 150 9.81 -10.53 20.29
C GLY A 150 10.08 -9.06 20.63
N GLY A 151 9.48 -8.14 19.89
CA GLY A 151 9.62 -6.70 20.13
C GLY A 151 9.15 -6.22 21.50
N GLU A 152 8.27 -6.96 22.18
CA GLU A 152 7.85 -6.64 23.56
C GLU A 152 8.95 -6.89 24.61
N ARG A 153 9.96 -7.69 24.25
CA ARG A 153 11.06 -8.10 25.15
C ARG A 153 12.38 -7.45 24.81
N ILE A 154 12.50 -6.94 23.58
CA ILE A 154 13.75 -6.34 23.09
C ILE A 154 13.82 -4.90 23.61
N ASP A 155 14.86 -4.58 24.35
CA ASP A 155 15.10 -3.24 24.88
C ASP A 155 16.60 -2.92 24.92
N LEU A 156 16.93 -1.67 25.22
CA LEU A 156 18.29 -1.21 25.45
C LEU A 156 18.54 -1.06 26.95
N ASP A 157 19.47 -1.83 27.49
CA ASP A 157 19.92 -1.64 28.87
C ASP A 157 20.97 -0.52 28.92
N LEU A 158 20.49 0.68 29.23
CA LEU A 158 21.36 1.86 29.32
C LEU A 158 22.35 1.78 30.49
N THR A 159 22.08 0.94 31.50
CA THR A 159 22.99 0.74 32.65
C THR A 159 24.20 -0.10 32.25
N ARG A 160 24.10 -0.86 31.15
CA ARG A 160 25.16 -1.66 30.53
C ARG A 160 25.73 -1.04 29.26
N GLY A 161 25.68 0.29 29.16
CA GLY A 161 26.25 0.99 28.00
C GLY A 161 25.44 0.87 26.71
N GLY A 162 24.14 0.55 26.79
CA GLY A 162 23.27 0.39 25.64
C GLY A 162 23.27 -1.03 25.05
N GLU A 163 23.55 -2.03 25.86
CA GLU A 163 23.46 -3.43 25.44
C GLU A 163 22.00 -3.79 25.08
N ILE A 164 21.83 -4.48 23.92
CA ILE A 164 20.51 -4.98 23.52
C ILE A 164 20.17 -6.21 24.32
N VAL A 165 19.04 -6.18 25.05
CA VAL A 165 18.54 -7.29 25.86
C VAL A 165 17.25 -7.87 25.25
N GLY A 166 16.92 -9.13 25.57
CA GLY A 166 15.67 -9.77 25.15
C GLY A 166 15.64 -10.30 23.70
N LEU A 167 16.77 -10.36 23.02
CA LEU A 167 16.86 -10.92 21.66
C LEU A 167 16.66 -12.45 21.66
N PHE A 168 17.03 -13.15 22.76
CA PHE A 168 16.97 -14.61 22.91
C PHE A 168 16.26 -15.01 24.20
#